data_df7046057b0caa15de0f91057b93bb09
#
_entry.id   df7046057b0caa15de0f91057b93bb09
#
_cell.length_a   1.000
_cell.length_b   1.000
_cell.length_c   1.000
_cell.angle_alpha   90.00
_cell.angle_beta   90.00
_cell.angle_gamma   90.00
#
_symmetry.space_group_name_H-M   'P 1'
#
loop_
_entity.id
_entity.type
_entity.pdbx_description
1 polymer ?
#
loop_
_entity_poly.entity_id
_entity_poly.type
_entity_poly.pdbx_seq_one_letter_code
_entity_poly.pdbx_strand_id
1 'polypeptide(L)'
;LLKTNLVIPNYQRPYKWTDKNIIELLLDIQKSIEESRKYTNFKYRIGTVILYKNENGEYEVVDGQQRILSFLLLNLYLQPSFTCALSEVKYSNKITQKNIHANYKTISEWFSSVDEKRKKLFTKALKDILEVVVITVDKISEAFQLFDSQNTRGRALYPHDLLKAYHLREIHDKYEMQHAVIKWESKDPRAIRELFDHYLFPLWNWAKCRKCGNFTIADIDIYKGIEEDTGYTYAGRANKAMPYFLLTEPFISGSDFFEMVDHYMQMLHNIKEEIITNPNFDKIKQMLTDGKDAVSVEAFDKACQSSSTGLNYAR
;
A
#
# COMPACT_ATOMS: atom_id res chain seq x y z
N LEU A 1 -13.34 -9.54 -18.48
CA LEU A 1 -13.00 -9.34 -17.09
C LEU A 1 -14.17 -8.80 -16.27
N LEU A 2 -14.74 -7.62 -16.56
CA LEU A 2 -15.83 -7.02 -15.75
C LEU A 2 -17.10 -7.88 -15.61
N LYS A 3 -17.31 -8.88 -16.46
CA LYS A 3 -18.43 -9.83 -16.38
C LYS A 3 -18.14 -11.05 -15.49
N THR A 4 -16.90 -11.20 -15.02
CA THR A 4 -16.58 -12.22 -14.03
C THR A 4 -17.10 -11.78 -12.66
N ASN A 5 -17.34 -12.73 -11.75
CA ASN A 5 -17.78 -12.43 -10.38
C ASN A 5 -16.61 -11.85 -9.57
N LEU A 6 -16.31 -10.57 -9.82
CA LEU A 6 -15.23 -9.85 -9.15
C LEU A 6 -15.69 -9.29 -7.82
N VAL A 7 -14.83 -9.40 -6.81
CA VAL A 7 -15.03 -8.80 -5.48
C VAL A 7 -13.82 -7.93 -5.15
N ILE A 8 -14.05 -6.75 -4.59
CA ILE A 8 -13.00 -5.92 -4.01
C ILE A 8 -12.97 -6.18 -2.51
N PRO A 9 -11.92 -6.84 -2.01
CA PRO A 9 -11.85 -7.19 -0.60
C PRO A 9 -11.64 -5.96 0.29
N ASN A 10 -12.04 -6.05 1.55
CA ASN A 10 -11.93 -4.97 2.53
C ASN A 10 -10.47 -4.58 2.85
N TYR A 11 -9.50 -5.47 2.59
CA TYR A 11 -8.08 -5.17 2.78
C TYR A 11 -7.48 -4.30 1.65
N GLN A 12 -8.24 -4.07 0.57
CA GLN A 12 -7.78 -3.20 -0.50
C GLN A 12 -7.82 -1.72 -0.07
N ARG A 13 -6.76 -1.00 -0.46
CA ARG A 13 -6.72 0.45 -0.25
C ARG A 13 -7.89 1.13 -0.95
N PRO A 14 -8.34 2.30 -0.48
CA PRO A 14 -9.39 3.05 -1.14
C PRO A 14 -9.09 3.34 -2.61
N TYR A 15 -10.12 3.53 -3.42
CA TYR A 15 -9.97 4.02 -4.78
C TYR A 15 -9.44 5.46 -4.75
N LYS A 16 -8.21 5.66 -5.23
CA LYS A 16 -7.46 6.93 -5.11
C LYS A 16 -7.18 7.62 -6.44
N TRP A 17 -7.51 7.02 -7.58
CA TRP A 17 -7.35 7.68 -8.86
C TRP A 17 -8.15 8.98 -8.90
N THR A 18 -7.54 10.01 -9.48
CA THR A 18 -8.09 11.34 -9.62
C THR A 18 -8.48 11.62 -11.07
N ASP A 19 -9.06 12.78 -11.32
CA ASP A 19 -9.37 13.31 -12.65
C ASP A 19 -8.19 13.21 -13.63
N LYS A 20 -6.97 13.52 -13.17
CA LYS A 20 -5.74 13.39 -14.00
C LYS A 20 -5.54 11.98 -14.52
N ASN A 21 -5.69 10.98 -13.66
CA ASN A 21 -5.54 9.58 -14.06
C ASN A 21 -6.62 9.15 -15.06
N ILE A 22 -7.85 9.66 -14.89
CA ILE A 22 -8.95 9.38 -15.82
C ILE A 22 -8.69 10.05 -17.19
N ILE A 23 -8.23 11.29 -17.19
CA ILE A 23 -7.89 12.00 -18.44
C ILE A 23 -6.76 11.26 -19.17
N GLU A 24 -5.70 10.86 -18.48
CA GLU A 24 -4.61 10.06 -19.06
C GLU A 24 -5.14 8.76 -19.66
N LEU A 25 -5.99 8.03 -18.93
CA LEU A 25 -6.63 6.81 -19.42
C LEU A 25 -7.44 7.04 -20.71
N LEU A 26 -8.25 8.11 -20.76
CA LEU A 26 -9.06 8.45 -21.93
C LEU A 26 -8.20 8.83 -23.14
N LEU A 27 -7.11 9.56 -22.91
CA LEU A 27 -6.12 9.91 -23.94
C LEU A 27 -5.40 8.65 -24.49
N ASP A 28 -5.02 7.73 -23.62
CA ASP A 28 -4.41 6.46 -24.01
C ASP A 28 -5.35 5.61 -24.85
N ILE A 29 -6.63 5.53 -24.48
CA ILE A 29 -7.64 4.84 -25.27
C ILE A 29 -7.82 5.53 -26.62
N GLN A 30 -7.90 6.86 -26.66
CA GLN A 30 -8.01 7.60 -27.91
C GLN A 30 -6.84 7.32 -28.85
N LYS A 31 -5.60 7.37 -28.31
CA LYS A 31 -4.39 7.05 -29.06
C LYS A 31 -4.40 5.60 -29.56
N SER A 32 -4.83 4.66 -28.73
CA SER A 32 -4.94 3.25 -29.12
C SER A 32 -5.94 3.02 -30.28
N ILE A 33 -7.04 3.80 -30.33
CA ILE A 33 -7.98 3.80 -31.45
C ILE A 33 -7.33 4.30 -32.73
N GLU A 34 -6.50 5.34 -32.65
CA GLU A 34 -5.78 5.89 -33.80
C GLU A 34 -4.72 4.89 -34.32
N GLU A 35 -3.95 4.28 -33.43
CA GLU A 35 -2.96 3.27 -33.78
C GLU A 35 -3.60 2.00 -34.37
N SER A 36 -4.77 1.58 -33.87
CA SER A 36 -5.49 0.41 -34.41
C SER A 36 -5.93 0.54 -35.85
N ARG A 37 -5.98 1.79 -36.39
CA ARG A 37 -6.27 2.03 -37.81
C ARG A 37 -5.07 1.81 -38.71
N LYS A 38 -3.86 1.88 -38.13
CA LYS A 38 -2.60 1.75 -38.87
C LYS A 38 -2.11 0.29 -38.94
N TYR A 39 -2.42 -0.49 -37.92
CA TYR A 39 -1.88 -1.84 -37.76
C TYR A 39 -3.01 -2.87 -37.63
N THR A 40 -2.95 -3.91 -38.45
CA THR A 40 -3.88 -5.05 -38.40
C THR A 40 -3.66 -5.82 -37.09
N ASN A 41 -4.74 -6.22 -36.43
CA ASN A 41 -4.71 -6.95 -35.15
C ASN A 41 -4.03 -6.20 -33.98
N PHE A 42 -4.00 -4.87 -34.04
CA PHE A 42 -3.46 -4.06 -32.97
C PHE A 42 -4.21 -4.31 -31.64
N LYS A 43 -3.46 -4.54 -30.59
CA LYS A 43 -3.93 -4.64 -29.22
C LYS A 43 -3.16 -3.69 -28.32
N TYR A 44 -3.87 -3.01 -27.45
CA TYR A 44 -3.27 -2.12 -26.45
C TYR A 44 -3.38 -2.75 -25.07
N ARG A 45 -2.24 -3.08 -24.47
CA ARG A 45 -2.19 -3.71 -23.16
C ARG A 45 -2.25 -2.68 -22.06
N ILE A 46 -3.32 -2.69 -21.26
CA ILE A 46 -3.58 -1.74 -20.17
C ILE A 46 -2.93 -2.15 -18.84
N GLY A 47 -2.22 -3.26 -18.81
CA GLY A 47 -1.47 -3.75 -17.64
C GLY A 47 -1.92 -5.12 -17.17
N THR A 48 -1.57 -5.45 -15.93
CA THR A 48 -1.85 -6.74 -15.31
C THR A 48 -2.86 -6.58 -14.17
N VAL A 49 -3.69 -7.57 -13.98
CA VAL A 49 -4.63 -7.73 -12.85
C VAL A 49 -4.32 -9.06 -12.18
N ILE A 50 -4.21 -9.07 -10.87
CA ILE A 50 -4.01 -10.27 -10.07
C ILE A 50 -5.30 -10.56 -9.32
N LEU A 51 -5.82 -11.76 -9.51
CA LEU A 51 -7.05 -12.26 -8.91
C LEU A 51 -6.75 -13.48 -8.04
N TYR A 52 -7.34 -13.51 -6.86
CA TYR A 52 -7.38 -14.69 -6.02
C TYR A 52 -8.78 -15.32 -6.14
N LYS A 53 -8.84 -16.61 -6.49
CA LYS A 53 -10.09 -17.36 -6.51
C LYS A 53 -10.37 -17.88 -5.10
N ASN A 54 -11.40 -17.32 -4.45
CA ASN A 54 -11.78 -17.75 -3.11
C ASN A 54 -12.61 -19.05 -3.12
N GLU A 55 -12.86 -19.60 -1.94
CA GLU A 55 -13.62 -20.84 -1.76
C GLU A 55 -15.06 -20.77 -2.26
N ASN A 56 -15.63 -19.58 -2.33
CA ASN A 56 -16.98 -19.33 -2.85
C ASN A 56 -17.01 -19.26 -4.40
N GLY A 57 -15.85 -19.42 -5.05
CA GLY A 57 -15.73 -19.29 -6.51
C GLY A 57 -15.75 -17.85 -7.02
N GLU A 58 -15.64 -16.86 -6.13
CA GLU A 58 -15.51 -15.46 -6.48
C GLU A 58 -14.04 -15.09 -6.73
N TYR A 59 -13.82 -14.05 -7.51
CA TYR A 59 -12.48 -13.54 -7.82
C TYR A 59 -12.19 -12.25 -7.06
N GLU A 60 -11.44 -12.37 -5.97
CA GLU A 60 -10.96 -11.22 -5.19
C GLU A 60 -9.85 -10.49 -5.95
N VAL A 61 -10.01 -9.18 -6.13
CA VAL A 61 -9.02 -8.34 -6.81
C VAL A 61 -7.88 -8.05 -5.85
N VAL A 62 -6.70 -8.62 -6.09
CA VAL A 62 -5.49 -8.36 -5.28
C VAL A 62 -4.66 -7.22 -5.88
N ASP A 63 -4.56 -7.14 -7.21
CA ASP A 63 -3.98 -5.97 -7.90
C ASP A 63 -4.84 -5.56 -9.11
N GLY A 64 -4.73 -4.28 -9.45
CA GLY A 64 -5.46 -3.69 -10.57
C GLY A 64 -6.79 -3.04 -10.21
N GLN A 65 -7.16 -2.94 -8.92
CA GLN A 65 -8.40 -2.33 -8.45
C GLN A 65 -8.66 -0.95 -9.07
N GLN A 66 -7.67 -0.06 -9.06
CA GLN A 66 -7.81 1.30 -9.57
C GLN A 66 -8.23 1.30 -11.04
N ARG A 67 -7.59 0.44 -11.85
CA ARG A 67 -7.89 0.26 -13.27
C ARG A 67 -9.29 -0.34 -13.47
N ILE A 68 -9.60 -1.42 -12.76
CA ILE A 68 -10.90 -2.10 -12.87
C ILE A 68 -12.04 -1.13 -12.59
N LEU A 69 -11.95 -0.35 -11.50
CA LEU A 69 -13.00 0.61 -11.15
C LEU A 69 -13.11 1.75 -12.17
N SER A 70 -11.99 2.25 -12.69
CA SER A 70 -12.01 3.28 -13.73
C SER A 70 -12.63 2.77 -15.04
N PHE A 71 -12.32 1.54 -15.44
CA PHE A 71 -12.97 0.91 -16.59
C PHE A 71 -14.45 0.59 -16.34
N LEU A 72 -14.83 0.26 -15.11
CA LEU A 72 -16.24 0.11 -14.75
C LEU A 72 -16.97 1.44 -14.92
N LEU A 73 -16.45 2.55 -14.41
CA LEU A 73 -17.05 3.88 -14.55
C LEU A 73 -17.21 4.28 -16.03
N LEU A 74 -16.18 4.02 -16.83
CA LEU A 74 -16.22 4.28 -18.27
C LEU A 74 -17.26 3.42 -18.99
N ASN A 75 -17.36 2.13 -18.65
CA ASN A 75 -18.38 1.25 -19.19
C ASN A 75 -19.81 1.68 -18.82
N LEU A 76 -20.05 2.05 -17.56
CA LEU A 76 -21.35 2.53 -17.09
C LEU A 76 -21.76 3.82 -17.81
N TYR A 77 -20.82 4.71 -18.11
CA TYR A 77 -21.10 5.92 -18.87
C TYR A 77 -21.46 5.62 -20.34
N LEU A 78 -20.63 4.80 -21.00
CA LEU A 78 -20.80 4.48 -22.43
C LEU A 78 -21.95 3.51 -22.70
N GLN A 79 -22.29 2.67 -21.75
CA GLN A 79 -23.33 1.64 -21.83
C GLN A 79 -24.15 1.64 -20.53
N PRO A 80 -25.14 2.54 -20.37
CA PRO A 80 -25.90 2.66 -19.12
C PRO A 80 -26.63 1.39 -18.66
N SER A 81 -26.93 0.47 -19.60
CA SER A 81 -27.52 -0.83 -19.30
C SER A 81 -26.51 -1.90 -18.88
N PHE A 82 -25.23 -1.56 -18.79
CA PHE A 82 -24.20 -2.49 -18.34
C PHE A 82 -24.33 -2.76 -16.84
N THR A 83 -24.41 -4.04 -16.47
CA THR A 83 -24.45 -4.49 -15.08
C THR A 83 -23.37 -5.54 -14.83
N CYS A 84 -22.78 -5.52 -13.66
CA CYS A 84 -21.83 -6.54 -13.17
C CYS A 84 -21.82 -6.53 -11.65
N ALA A 85 -21.20 -7.53 -11.03
CA ALA A 85 -21.12 -7.65 -9.59
C ALA A 85 -20.59 -6.35 -8.91
N LEU A 86 -19.53 -5.74 -9.46
CA LEU A 86 -18.96 -4.51 -8.92
C LEU A 86 -19.84 -3.27 -9.08
N SER A 87 -20.79 -3.24 -10.04
CA SER A 87 -21.70 -2.10 -10.20
C SER A 87 -22.78 -2.01 -9.12
N GLU A 88 -23.03 -3.11 -8.41
CA GLU A 88 -24.03 -3.21 -7.34
C GLU A 88 -23.44 -3.01 -5.95
N VAL A 89 -22.10 -2.92 -5.84
CA VAL A 89 -21.40 -2.76 -4.56
C VAL A 89 -21.62 -1.38 -3.99
N LYS A 90 -22.06 -1.33 -2.73
CA LYS A 90 -22.09 -0.08 -1.94
C LYS A 90 -20.75 0.11 -1.24
N TYR A 91 -19.94 1.01 -1.75
CA TYR A 91 -18.65 1.33 -1.14
C TYR A 91 -18.85 2.13 0.15
N SER A 92 -18.37 1.64 1.29
CA SER A 92 -18.47 2.32 2.59
C SER A 92 -17.42 3.41 2.79
N ASN A 93 -16.28 3.30 2.12
CA ASN A 93 -15.16 4.23 2.29
C ASN A 93 -15.44 5.57 1.62
N LYS A 94 -15.40 6.68 2.41
CA LYS A 94 -15.70 8.04 1.96
C LYS A 94 -14.77 8.54 0.83
N ILE A 95 -13.47 8.12 0.85
CA ILE A 95 -12.51 8.51 -0.20
C ILE A 95 -12.90 7.83 -1.51
N THR A 96 -13.22 6.55 -1.45
CA THR A 96 -13.70 5.78 -2.61
C THR A 96 -14.96 6.40 -3.21
N GLN A 97 -15.96 6.71 -2.39
CA GLN A 97 -17.22 7.35 -2.84
C GLN A 97 -16.95 8.70 -3.52
N LYS A 98 -16.15 9.56 -2.89
CA LYS A 98 -15.77 10.87 -3.43
C LYS A 98 -15.08 10.74 -4.79
N ASN A 99 -14.10 9.85 -4.90
CA ASN A 99 -13.32 9.70 -6.12
C ASN A 99 -14.11 9.01 -7.24
N ILE A 100 -14.98 8.06 -6.94
CA ILE A 100 -15.91 7.47 -7.91
C ILE A 100 -16.80 8.58 -8.51
N HIS A 101 -17.41 9.40 -7.66
CA HIS A 101 -18.28 10.48 -8.12
C HIS A 101 -17.52 11.52 -8.96
N ALA A 102 -16.35 11.98 -8.48
CA ALA A 102 -15.52 12.94 -9.20
C ALA A 102 -15.08 12.40 -10.57
N ASN A 103 -14.61 11.16 -10.60
CA ASN A 103 -14.11 10.53 -11.83
C ASN A 103 -15.23 10.22 -12.82
N TYR A 104 -16.42 9.84 -12.36
CA TYR A 104 -17.58 9.70 -13.24
C TYR A 104 -17.99 11.05 -13.86
N LYS A 105 -17.94 12.12 -13.08
CA LYS A 105 -18.16 13.49 -13.57
C LYS A 105 -17.11 13.87 -14.62
N THR A 106 -15.83 13.61 -14.39
CA THR A 106 -14.75 13.86 -15.35
C THR A 106 -14.99 13.10 -16.67
N ILE A 107 -15.41 11.84 -16.61
CA ILE A 107 -15.76 11.06 -17.80
C ILE A 107 -16.95 11.73 -18.54
N SER A 108 -17.99 12.14 -17.82
CA SER A 108 -19.15 12.80 -18.41
C SER A 108 -18.77 14.12 -19.09
N GLU A 109 -17.96 14.94 -18.44
CA GLU A 109 -17.46 16.21 -18.99
C GLU A 109 -16.60 15.98 -20.23
N TRP A 110 -15.70 15.00 -20.22
CA TRP A 110 -14.91 14.62 -21.39
C TRP A 110 -15.78 14.29 -22.61
N PHE A 111 -16.82 13.50 -22.40
CA PHE A 111 -17.71 13.08 -23.50
C PHE A 111 -18.80 14.08 -23.84
N SER A 112 -18.96 15.18 -23.11
CA SER A 112 -19.98 16.21 -23.40
C SER A 112 -19.77 16.89 -24.74
N SER A 113 -18.50 17.03 -25.16
CA SER A 113 -18.11 17.63 -26.45
C SER A 113 -17.83 16.59 -27.55
N VAL A 114 -18.06 15.30 -27.27
CA VAL A 114 -17.72 14.19 -28.18
C VAL A 114 -18.99 13.68 -28.85
N ASP A 115 -18.96 13.56 -30.17
CA ASP A 115 -20.09 13.05 -30.96
C ASP A 115 -20.38 11.55 -30.71
N GLU A 116 -21.58 11.10 -31.06
CA GLU A 116 -22.01 9.72 -30.85
C GLU A 116 -21.17 8.70 -31.67
N LYS A 117 -20.66 9.11 -32.82
CA LYS A 117 -19.80 8.24 -33.63
C LYS A 117 -18.49 7.94 -32.90
N ARG A 118 -17.94 8.94 -32.25
CA ARG A 118 -16.69 8.82 -31.47
C ARG A 118 -16.91 8.03 -30.19
N LYS A 119 -18.06 8.21 -29.49
CA LYS A 119 -18.44 7.37 -28.34
C LYS A 119 -18.53 5.90 -28.72
N LYS A 120 -19.11 5.59 -29.87
CA LYS A 120 -19.17 4.21 -30.41
C LYS A 120 -17.77 3.62 -30.64
N LEU A 121 -16.81 4.44 -31.09
CA LEU A 121 -15.41 3.99 -31.24
C LEU A 121 -14.77 3.63 -29.89
N PHE A 122 -15.01 4.42 -28.85
CA PHE A 122 -14.55 4.08 -27.50
C PHE A 122 -15.18 2.78 -27.00
N THR A 123 -16.49 2.63 -27.17
CA THR A 123 -17.19 1.36 -26.81
C THR A 123 -16.61 0.16 -27.55
N LYS A 124 -16.30 0.32 -28.84
CA LYS A 124 -15.64 -0.72 -29.64
C LYS A 124 -14.22 -1.00 -29.14
N ALA A 125 -13.44 0.04 -28.83
CA ALA A 125 -12.08 -0.10 -28.33
C ALA A 125 -12.02 -0.90 -27.03
N LEU A 126 -12.94 -0.65 -26.09
CA LEU A 126 -13.04 -1.41 -24.84
C LEU A 126 -13.24 -2.93 -25.07
N LYS A 127 -13.85 -3.34 -26.18
CA LYS A 127 -14.11 -4.74 -26.49
C LYS A 127 -13.02 -5.38 -27.34
N ASP A 128 -12.54 -4.64 -28.34
CA ASP A 128 -11.79 -5.21 -29.45
C ASP A 128 -10.30 -4.83 -29.41
N ILE A 129 -9.93 -3.68 -28.83
CA ILE A 129 -8.57 -3.14 -28.87
C ILE A 129 -7.85 -3.34 -27.55
N LEU A 130 -8.53 -3.05 -26.43
CA LEU A 130 -7.90 -3.10 -25.13
C LEU A 130 -7.78 -4.53 -24.62
N GLU A 131 -6.62 -4.87 -24.07
CA GLU A 131 -6.40 -6.14 -23.41
C GLU A 131 -5.76 -5.95 -22.03
N VAL A 132 -6.03 -6.88 -21.14
CA VAL A 132 -5.45 -6.96 -19.80
C VAL A 132 -4.88 -8.36 -19.59
N VAL A 133 -3.71 -8.43 -18.96
CA VAL A 133 -3.16 -9.70 -18.50
C VAL A 133 -3.83 -10.02 -17.16
N VAL A 134 -4.54 -11.13 -17.10
CA VAL A 134 -5.16 -11.61 -15.87
C VAL A 134 -4.37 -12.78 -15.35
N ILE A 135 -3.87 -12.66 -14.12
CA ILE A 135 -3.20 -13.75 -13.41
C ILE A 135 -4.17 -14.18 -12.31
N THR A 136 -4.59 -15.43 -12.33
CA THR A 136 -5.45 -16.01 -11.30
C THR A 136 -4.67 -17.03 -10.51
N VAL A 137 -4.75 -16.96 -9.20
CA VAL A 137 -4.13 -17.90 -8.26
C VAL A 137 -5.17 -18.45 -7.28
N ASP A 138 -4.91 -19.65 -6.79
CA ASP A 138 -5.79 -20.34 -5.83
C ASP A 138 -5.35 -20.14 -4.38
N LYS A 139 -4.18 -19.51 -4.17
CA LYS A 139 -3.68 -19.17 -2.83
C LYS A 139 -3.46 -17.67 -2.71
N ILE A 140 -4.02 -17.09 -1.65
CA ILE A 140 -3.92 -15.65 -1.42
C ILE A 140 -2.47 -15.20 -1.17
N SER A 141 -1.63 -16.03 -0.54
CA SER A 141 -0.20 -15.77 -0.34
C SER A 141 0.57 -15.65 -1.67
N GLU A 142 0.24 -16.49 -2.66
CA GLU A 142 0.82 -16.37 -4.00
C GLU A 142 0.39 -15.08 -4.70
N ALA A 143 -0.87 -14.66 -4.50
CA ALA A 143 -1.36 -13.39 -5.04
C ALA A 143 -0.57 -12.20 -4.50
N PHE A 144 -0.27 -12.16 -3.20
CA PHE A 144 0.53 -11.11 -2.59
C PHE A 144 1.99 -11.13 -3.04
N GLN A 145 2.59 -12.33 -3.19
CA GLN A 145 3.95 -12.45 -3.74
C GLN A 145 4.04 -11.90 -5.18
N LEU A 146 3.06 -12.22 -6.01
CA LEU A 146 2.99 -11.70 -7.38
C LEU A 146 2.77 -10.19 -7.39
N PHE A 147 1.88 -9.67 -6.54
CA PHE A 147 1.65 -8.23 -6.37
C PHE A 147 2.94 -7.51 -6.03
N ASP A 148 3.68 -7.98 -5.02
CA ASP A 148 4.94 -7.38 -4.62
C ASP A 148 5.98 -7.47 -5.75
N SER A 149 6.11 -8.61 -6.41
CA SER A 149 7.05 -8.79 -7.53
C SER A 149 6.75 -7.89 -8.73
N GLN A 150 5.48 -7.58 -9.00
CA GLN A 150 5.09 -6.70 -10.11
C GLN A 150 5.26 -5.22 -9.79
N ASN A 151 5.02 -4.81 -8.56
CA ASN A 151 5.26 -3.44 -8.11
C ASN A 151 6.74 -3.06 -8.14
N THR A 152 7.65 -4.06 -8.16
CA THR A 152 9.10 -3.85 -8.26
C THR A 152 9.62 -3.49 -9.65
N ARG A 153 8.84 -3.69 -10.68
CA ARG A 153 9.25 -3.44 -12.09
C ARG A 153 9.39 -1.95 -12.46
N GLY A 154 9.57 -1.06 -11.52
CA GLY A 154 9.77 0.38 -11.76
C GLY A 154 10.30 1.15 -10.57
N ARG A 155 10.33 0.54 -9.38
CA ARG A 155 10.96 1.06 -8.16
C ARG A 155 11.72 -0.05 -7.48
N ALA A 156 12.94 0.22 -7.02
CA ALA A 156 13.62 -0.69 -6.11
C ALA A 156 12.72 -0.93 -4.89
N LEU A 157 12.47 -2.20 -4.56
CA LEU A 157 11.79 -2.57 -3.31
C LEU A 157 12.59 -2.02 -2.13
N TYR A 158 11.89 -1.42 -1.20
CA TYR A 158 12.47 -1.14 0.09
C TYR A 158 12.58 -2.43 0.91
N PRO A 159 13.57 -2.54 1.80
CA PRO A 159 13.72 -3.74 2.64
C PRO A 159 12.45 -4.11 3.43
N HIS A 160 11.69 -3.13 3.90
CA HIS A 160 10.43 -3.35 4.63
C HIS A 160 9.29 -3.89 3.75
N ASP A 161 9.32 -3.64 2.42
CA ASP A 161 8.34 -4.26 1.49
C ASP A 161 8.62 -5.75 1.34
N LEU A 162 9.90 -6.15 1.30
CA LEU A 162 10.29 -7.57 1.28
C LEU A 162 9.92 -8.29 2.58
N LEU A 163 10.11 -7.60 3.72
CA LEU A 163 9.69 -8.14 5.02
C LEU A 163 8.18 -8.34 5.08
N LYS A 164 7.40 -7.36 4.61
CA LYS A 164 5.94 -7.50 4.51
C LYS A 164 5.57 -8.76 3.72
N ALA A 165 6.13 -8.91 2.51
CA ALA A 165 5.83 -10.07 1.66
C ALA A 165 6.23 -11.41 2.32
N TYR A 166 7.40 -11.43 2.98
CA TYR A 166 7.87 -12.59 3.71
C TYR A 166 6.88 -12.98 4.82
N HIS A 167 6.52 -12.04 5.70
CA HIS A 167 5.63 -12.34 6.83
C HIS A 167 4.20 -12.66 6.43
N LEU A 168 3.67 -12.04 5.36
CA LEU A 168 2.35 -12.42 4.84
C LEU A 168 2.30 -13.87 4.36
N ARG A 169 3.41 -14.41 3.85
CA ARG A 169 3.50 -15.81 3.46
C ARG A 169 3.45 -16.77 4.64
N GLU A 170 3.99 -16.35 5.79
CA GLU A 170 4.04 -17.16 7.01
C GLU A 170 2.71 -17.13 7.81
N ILE A 171 1.75 -16.26 7.44
CA ILE A 171 0.41 -16.25 8.06
C ILE A 171 -0.48 -17.25 7.32
N HIS A 172 -0.90 -18.30 8.02
CA HIS A 172 -1.76 -19.34 7.46
C HIS A 172 -3.25 -19.02 7.58
N ASP A 173 -3.66 -18.27 8.63
CA ASP A 173 -5.04 -17.86 8.81
C ASP A 173 -5.40 -16.69 7.89
N LYS A 174 -6.50 -16.85 7.14
CA LYS A 174 -6.96 -15.86 6.16
C LYS A 174 -7.39 -14.54 6.80
N TYR A 175 -8.02 -14.60 7.97
CA TYR A 175 -8.51 -13.40 8.66
C TYR A 175 -7.36 -12.62 9.28
N GLU A 176 -6.39 -13.31 9.89
CA GLU A 176 -5.16 -12.70 10.40
C GLU A 176 -4.37 -12.02 9.28
N MET A 177 -4.21 -12.71 8.14
CA MET A 177 -3.53 -12.15 6.96
C MET A 177 -4.23 -10.89 6.45
N GLN A 178 -5.56 -10.92 6.29
CA GLN A 178 -6.33 -9.75 5.86
C GLN A 178 -6.18 -8.59 6.86
N HIS A 179 -6.22 -8.87 8.15
CA HIS A 179 -6.06 -7.87 9.21
C HIS A 179 -4.65 -7.24 9.18
N ALA A 180 -3.60 -8.05 9.01
CA ALA A 180 -2.23 -7.59 8.88
C ALA A 180 -2.06 -6.66 7.64
N VAL A 181 -2.66 -7.03 6.50
CA VAL A 181 -2.63 -6.20 5.30
C VAL A 181 -3.37 -4.88 5.50
N ILE A 182 -4.58 -4.90 6.08
CA ILE A 182 -5.36 -3.68 6.36
C ILE A 182 -4.55 -2.73 7.26
N LYS A 183 -3.98 -3.24 8.34
CA LYS A 183 -3.15 -2.47 9.26
C LYS A 183 -1.93 -1.86 8.55
N TRP A 184 -1.24 -2.64 7.72
CA TRP A 184 -0.08 -2.16 6.97
C TRP A 184 -0.45 -1.07 5.97
N GLU A 185 -1.46 -1.31 5.13
CA GLU A 185 -1.89 -0.37 4.09
C GLU A 185 -2.55 0.91 4.65
N SER A 186 -2.96 0.90 5.92
CA SER A 186 -3.47 2.10 6.59
C SER A 186 -2.37 3.09 6.98
N LYS A 187 -1.11 2.65 7.01
CA LYS A 187 0.05 3.45 7.40
C LYS A 187 0.61 4.25 6.22
N ASP A 188 1.26 5.36 6.53
CA ASP A 188 2.09 6.07 5.54
C ASP A 188 3.34 5.23 5.24
N PRO A 189 3.59 4.85 3.98
CA PRO A 189 4.80 4.12 3.60
C PRO A 189 6.11 4.83 3.97
N ARG A 190 6.09 6.18 4.01
CA ARG A 190 7.25 6.97 4.45
C ARG A 190 7.51 6.78 5.93
N ALA A 191 6.47 6.77 6.76
CA ALA A 191 6.60 6.55 8.18
C ALA A 191 7.12 5.14 8.51
N ILE A 192 6.68 4.12 7.76
CA ILE A 192 7.23 2.76 7.89
C ILE A 192 8.73 2.75 7.54
N ARG A 193 9.10 3.37 6.43
CA ARG A 193 10.51 3.48 6.04
C ARG A 193 11.34 4.17 7.10
N GLU A 194 10.89 5.33 7.59
CA GLU A 194 11.56 6.08 8.65
C GLU A 194 11.75 5.23 9.92
N LEU A 195 10.72 4.46 10.29
CA LEU A 195 10.78 3.58 11.44
C LEU A 195 11.95 2.58 11.32
N PHE A 196 12.10 1.93 10.18
CA PHE A 196 13.19 0.97 9.97
C PHE A 196 14.55 1.67 9.81
N ASP A 197 14.65 2.68 8.94
CA ASP A 197 15.93 3.31 8.57
C ASP A 197 16.53 4.11 9.72
N HIS A 198 15.70 4.80 10.52
CA HIS A 198 16.16 5.77 11.51
C HIS A 198 16.01 5.32 12.97
N TYR A 199 15.20 4.28 13.23
CA TYR A 199 14.94 3.85 14.60
C TYR A 199 15.26 2.37 14.84
N LEU A 200 14.53 1.44 14.23
CA LEU A 200 14.67 0.02 14.57
C LEU A 200 16.05 -0.52 14.24
N PHE A 201 16.55 -0.29 13.03
CA PHE A 201 17.84 -0.81 12.60
C PHE A 201 19.03 -0.17 13.35
N PRO A 202 19.08 1.17 13.55
CA PRO A 202 20.09 1.77 14.41
C PRO A 202 20.06 1.25 15.84
N LEU A 203 18.90 1.20 16.49
CA LEU A 203 18.76 0.75 17.86
C LEU A 203 19.19 -0.71 18.03
N TRP A 204 18.82 -1.58 17.08
CA TRP A 204 19.24 -2.97 17.09
C TRP A 204 20.76 -3.13 16.99
N ASN A 205 21.41 -2.37 16.10
CA ASN A 205 22.86 -2.38 15.98
C ASN A 205 23.55 -1.84 17.24
N TRP A 206 23.06 -0.75 17.80
CA TRP A 206 23.63 -0.17 19.04
C TRP A 206 23.45 -1.11 20.23
N ALA A 207 22.30 -1.76 20.37
CA ALA A 207 22.08 -2.76 21.42
C ALA A 207 23.06 -3.94 21.32
N LYS A 208 23.62 -4.19 20.14
CA LYS A 208 24.66 -5.22 19.89
C LYS A 208 26.08 -4.64 19.76
N CYS A 209 26.27 -3.40 20.15
CA CYS A 209 27.56 -2.69 20.06
C CYS A 209 28.18 -2.69 18.65
N ARG A 210 27.31 -2.63 17.61
CA ARG A 210 27.71 -2.61 16.21
C ARG A 210 27.57 -1.20 15.62
N LYS A 211 28.45 -0.89 14.65
CA LYS A 211 28.28 0.32 13.85
C LYS A 211 27.02 0.21 13.00
N CYS A 212 26.25 1.30 12.92
CA CYS A 212 25.06 1.36 12.10
C CYS A 212 25.39 2.00 10.75
N GLY A 213 24.91 1.35 9.67
CA GLY A 213 24.81 1.91 8.34
C GLY A 213 23.34 2.14 7.96
N ASN A 214 23.05 2.23 6.67
CA ASN A 214 21.69 2.28 6.17
C ASN A 214 21.06 0.88 6.19
N PHE A 215 19.77 0.80 6.48
CA PHE A 215 19.02 -0.45 6.39
C PHE A 215 18.87 -0.87 4.92
N THR A 216 19.34 -2.04 4.58
CA THR A 216 19.38 -2.55 3.20
C THR A 216 18.73 -3.91 3.07
N ILE A 217 18.57 -4.39 1.84
CA ILE A 217 18.04 -5.74 1.55
C ILE A 217 18.92 -6.84 2.19
N ALA A 218 20.22 -6.58 2.36
CA ALA A 218 21.12 -7.54 3.01
C ALA A 218 20.84 -7.71 4.51
N ASP A 219 20.14 -6.76 5.12
CA ASP A 219 19.89 -6.72 6.57
C ASP A 219 18.50 -7.26 6.96
N ILE A 220 17.66 -7.64 5.99
CA ILE A 220 16.27 -8.07 6.25
C ILE A 220 16.16 -9.29 7.17
N ASP A 221 17.18 -10.14 7.18
CA ASP A 221 17.19 -11.36 8.01
C ASP A 221 17.08 -11.04 9.52
N ILE A 222 17.46 -9.83 9.92
CA ILE A 222 17.33 -9.35 11.30
C ILE A 222 15.86 -9.36 11.76
N TYR A 223 14.94 -9.09 10.83
CA TYR A 223 13.51 -8.94 11.12
C TYR A 223 12.65 -10.05 10.51
N LYS A 224 13.21 -11.16 10.06
CA LYS A 224 12.44 -12.32 9.61
C LYS A 224 11.81 -13.11 10.74
N GLY A 225 12.34 -12.97 11.95
CA GLY A 225 11.86 -13.75 13.09
C GLY A 225 12.29 -15.22 13.00
N ILE A 226 11.60 -16.06 13.73
CA ILE A 226 11.77 -17.52 13.77
C ILE A 226 10.47 -18.20 13.39
N GLU A 227 10.56 -19.43 12.89
CA GLU A 227 9.39 -20.25 12.58
C GLU A 227 8.70 -20.74 13.87
N GLU A 228 7.39 -20.88 13.83
CA GLU A 228 6.57 -21.29 14.98
C GLU A 228 6.99 -22.67 15.54
N ASP A 229 7.41 -23.57 14.68
CA ASP A 229 7.75 -24.97 15.03
C ASP A 229 9.15 -25.16 15.62
N THR A 230 9.93 -24.09 15.83
CA THR A 230 11.31 -24.21 16.36
C THR A 230 11.39 -24.57 17.83
N GLY A 231 10.24 -24.75 18.53
CA GLY A 231 10.20 -25.02 19.97
C GLY A 231 10.67 -23.86 20.84
N TYR A 232 10.88 -22.67 20.24
CA TYR A 232 11.15 -21.46 20.98
C TYR A 232 9.90 -21.02 21.73
N THR A 233 9.88 -21.31 23.00
CA THR A 233 8.87 -20.72 23.86
C THR A 233 9.36 -19.32 24.22
N TYR A 234 8.53 -18.32 24.02
CA TYR A 234 8.76 -16.98 24.58
C TYR A 234 8.83 -17.13 26.12
N ALA A 235 10.00 -17.35 26.67
CA ALA A 235 10.28 -17.83 28.01
C ALA A 235 9.28 -17.29 29.06
N GLY A 236 8.38 -18.16 29.54
CA GLY A 236 7.39 -17.84 30.57
C GLY A 236 6.22 -16.97 30.13
N ARG A 237 6.09 -16.63 28.83
CA ARG A 237 4.95 -15.86 28.33
C ARG A 237 3.80 -16.79 28.05
N ALA A 238 3.02 -17.08 29.08
CA ALA A 238 1.85 -17.97 29.02
C ALA A 238 0.70 -17.40 28.16
N ASN A 239 0.73 -16.13 27.79
CA ASN A 239 -0.27 -15.46 26.98
C ASN A 239 0.35 -14.92 25.68
N LYS A 240 -0.28 -15.21 24.57
CA LYS A 240 0.09 -14.79 23.20
C LYS A 240 0.21 -13.28 22.98
N ALA A 241 -0.33 -12.45 23.86
CA ALA A 241 -0.18 -11.01 23.78
C ALA A 241 1.17 -10.61 24.38
N MET A 242 2.16 -10.33 23.53
CA MET A 242 3.38 -9.65 23.98
C MET A 242 3.03 -8.18 24.26
N PRO A 243 3.07 -7.72 25.52
CA PRO A 243 2.76 -6.32 25.82
C PRO A 243 3.77 -5.36 25.20
N TYR A 244 4.98 -5.85 24.84
CA TYR A 244 6.00 -5.11 24.09
C TYR A 244 6.99 -6.08 23.47
N PHE A 245 7.48 -5.70 22.30
CA PHE A 245 8.56 -6.40 21.63
C PHE A 245 9.90 -5.86 22.11
N LEU A 246 10.78 -6.74 22.57
CA LEU A 246 12.16 -6.37 22.78
C LEU A 246 12.90 -6.46 21.45
N LEU A 247 13.51 -5.38 21.01
CA LEU A 247 14.11 -5.26 19.69
C LEU A 247 15.18 -6.32 19.39
N THR A 248 15.83 -6.85 20.42
CA THR A 248 16.91 -7.85 20.32
C THR A 248 16.46 -9.27 20.53
N GLU A 249 15.21 -9.49 20.93
CA GLU A 249 14.64 -10.82 21.08
C GLU A 249 14.00 -11.30 19.77
N PRO A 250 14.08 -12.60 19.47
CA PRO A 250 13.38 -13.17 18.35
C PRO A 250 11.87 -13.13 18.57
N PHE A 251 11.13 -12.97 17.50
CA PHE A 251 9.67 -13.06 17.45
C PHE A 251 9.27 -14.11 16.42
N ILE A 252 8.03 -14.59 16.46
CA ILE A 252 7.53 -15.58 15.49
C ILE A 252 7.25 -14.88 14.15
N SER A 253 7.72 -15.47 13.06
CA SER A 253 7.42 -14.97 11.71
C SER A 253 5.90 -14.97 11.45
N GLY A 254 5.43 -14.01 10.69
CA GLY A 254 4.01 -13.84 10.43
C GLY A 254 3.39 -12.65 11.15
N SER A 255 2.30 -12.87 11.90
CA SER A 255 1.48 -11.82 12.52
C SER A 255 2.25 -10.95 13.51
N ASP A 256 3.21 -11.52 14.27
CA ASP A 256 4.01 -10.81 15.26
C ASP A 256 4.81 -9.65 14.65
N PHE A 257 5.27 -9.80 13.40
CA PHE A 257 5.98 -8.73 12.69
C PHE A 257 5.11 -7.48 12.54
N PHE A 258 3.87 -7.66 12.13
CA PHE A 258 2.94 -6.53 11.93
C PHE A 258 2.58 -5.88 13.26
N GLU A 259 2.43 -6.67 14.32
CA GLU A 259 2.21 -6.18 15.68
C GLU A 259 3.44 -5.43 16.21
N MET A 260 4.65 -5.92 15.95
CA MET A 260 5.90 -5.24 16.29
C MET A 260 5.99 -3.86 15.62
N VAL A 261 5.69 -3.79 14.32
CA VAL A 261 5.71 -2.51 13.60
C VAL A 261 4.68 -1.54 14.18
N ASP A 262 3.47 -2.01 14.48
CA ASP A 262 2.43 -1.20 15.13
C ASP A 262 2.88 -0.67 16.49
N HIS A 263 3.44 -1.55 17.31
CA HIS A 263 3.93 -1.20 18.65
C HIS A 263 4.99 -0.09 18.58
N TYR A 264 6.00 -0.24 17.74
CA TYR A 264 7.07 0.75 17.64
C TYR A 264 6.64 2.05 16.95
N MET A 265 5.69 2.00 16.01
CA MET A 265 5.09 3.21 15.47
C MET A 265 4.29 3.99 16.52
N GLN A 266 3.53 3.29 17.37
CA GLN A 266 2.81 3.93 18.46
C GLN A 266 3.77 4.50 19.51
N MET A 267 4.82 3.75 19.86
CA MET A 267 5.89 4.21 20.76
C MET A 267 6.57 5.49 20.25
N LEU A 268 6.91 5.51 18.95
CA LEU A 268 7.50 6.67 18.30
C LEU A 268 6.55 7.88 18.32
N HIS A 269 5.26 7.65 18.07
CA HIS A 269 4.24 8.70 18.19
C HIS A 269 4.19 9.25 19.61
N ASN A 270 4.12 8.39 20.62
CA ASN A 270 4.04 8.81 22.03
C ASN A 270 5.30 9.60 22.44
N ILE A 271 6.50 9.18 22.01
CA ILE A 271 7.73 9.89 22.27
C ILE A 271 7.73 11.28 21.60
N LYS A 272 7.25 11.38 20.36
CA LYS A 272 7.13 12.68 19.66
C LYS A 272 6.18 13.62 20.42
N GLU A 273 5.03 13.13 20.85
CA GLU A 273 4.07 13.91 21.65
C GLU A 273 4.67 14.34 22.99
N GLU A 274 5.38 13.44 23.68
CA GLU A 274 6.05 13.75 24.95
C GLU A 274 7.12 14.85 24.79
N ILE A 275 7.93 14.78 23.72
CA ILE A 275 8.97 15.79 23.45
C ILE A 275 8.33 17.16 23.21
N ILE A 276 7.18 17.20 22.50
CA ILE A 276 6.50 18.46 22.16
C ILE A 276 5.84 19.08 23.40
N THR A 277 5.17 18.25 24.20
CA THR A 277 4.28 18.72 25.28
C THR A 277 4.96 18.87 26.62
N ASN A 278 6.08 18.17 26.89
CA ASN A 278 6.72 18.18 28.19
C ASN A 278 7.72 19.34 28.34
N PRO A 279 7.52 20.25 29.31
CA PRO A 279 8.39 21.39 29.53
C PRO A 279 9.87 21.02 29.87
N ASN A 280 10.12 19.80 30.33
CA ASN A 280 11.49 19.36 30.63
C ASN A 280 12.37 19.33 29.37
N PHE A 281 11.81 19.20 28.19
CA PHE A 281 12.51 19.27 26.90
C PHE A 281 12.80 20.69 26.43
N ASP A 282 12.21 21.73 27.04
CA ASP A 282 12.45 23.13 26.65
C ASP A 282 13.92 23.54 26.87
N LYS A 283 14.56 23.03 27.91
CA LYS A 283 16.01 23.24 28.14
C LYS A 283 16.84 22.64 27.01
N ILE A 284 16.51 21.45 26.53
CA ILE A 284 17.22 20.79 25.43
C ILE A 284 16.98 21.57 24.13
N LYS A 285 15.76 22.04 23.90
CA LYS A 285 15.44 22.91 22.76
C LYS A 285 16.31 24.18 22.80
N GLN A 286 16.38 24.85 23.93
CA GLN A 286 17.20 26.03 24.10
C GLN A 286 18.70 25.73 23.85
N MET A 287 19.23 24.65 24.42
CA MET A 287 20.64 24.28 24.19
C MET A 287 20.96 24.05 22.70
N LEU A 288 20.02 23.47 21.96
CA LEU A 288 20.17 23.26 20.52
C LEU A 288 20.13 24.58 19.73
N THR A 289 19.39 25.59 20.22
CA THR A 289 19.29 26.89 19.55
C THR A 289 20.47 27.83 19.88
N ASP A 290 21.11 27.64 21.00
CA ASP A 290 22.24 28.49 21.46
C ASP A 290 23.62 28.05 20.90
N GLY A 291 23.66 26.94 20.19
CA GLY A 291 24.90 26.43 19.57
C GLY A 291 25.22 27.11 18.22
N LYS A 292 26.46 26.89 17.73
CA LYS A 292 26.91 27.44 16.43
C LYS A 292 26.07 26.96 15.24
N ASP A 293 25.42 25.81 15.36
CA ASP A 293 24.50 25.22 14.38
C ASP A 293 23.03 25.33 14.86
N ALA A 294 22.71 26.48 15.49
CA ALA A 294 21.44 26.70 16.14
C ALA A 294 20.26 26.44 15.18
N VAL A 295 19.45 25.46 15.53
CA VAL A 295 18.13 25.22 14.91
C VAL A 295 17.13 26.07 15.70
N SER A 296 16.30 26.86 15.02
CA SER A 296 15.25 27.60 15.71
C SER A 296 14.29 26.65 16.45
N VAL A 297 13.74 27.10 17.58
CA VAL A 297 12.75 26.32 18.35
C VAL A 297 11.60 25.89 17.47
N GLU A 298 11.11 26.79 16.59
CA GLU A 298 10.04 26.48 15.62
C GLU A 298 10.46 25.39 14.63
N ALA A 299 11.70 25.40 14.13
CA ALA A 299 12.22 24.38 13.24
C ALA A 299 12.37 23.03 13.96
N PHE A 300 12.77 23.04 15.22
CA PHE A 300 12.85 21.85 16.06
C PHE A 300 11.46 21.25 16.30
N ASP A 301 10.49 22.06 16.71
CA ASP A 301 9.12 21.63 16.94
C ASP A 301 8.46 21.08 15.64
N LYS A 302 8.67 21.77 14.52
CA LYS A 302 8.21 21.31 13.21
C LYS A 302 8.85 19.98 12.81
N ALA A 303 10.15 19.80 13.10
CA ALA A 303 10.86 18.54 12.85
C ALA A 303 10.34 17.40 13.74
N CYS A 304 10.02 17.68 15.03
CA CYS A 304 9.41 16.71 15.92
C CYS A 304 8.00 16.28 15.44
N GLN A 305 7.24 17.20 14.85
CA GLN A 305 5.90 16.90 14.33
C GLN A 305 5.92 16.15 12.99
N SER A 306 6.86 16.45 12.09
CA SER A 306 6.83 16.04 10.70
C SER A 306 7.88 15.02 10.29
N SER A 307 8.97 14.86 11.05
CA SER A 307 10.09 14.01 10.64
C SER A 307 10.87 13.42 11.81
N SER A 308 11.68 12.41 11.48
CA SER A 308 12.64 11.80 12.39
C SER A 308 13.78 12.74 12.82
N THR A 309 13.98 13.84 12.12
CA THR A 309 15.11 14.74 12.35
C THR A 309 15.05 15.39 13.74
N GLY A 310 13.87 15.85 14.16
CA GLY A 310 13.70 16.43 15.49
C GLY A 310 13.98 15.47 16.63
N LEU A 311 13.58 14.19 16.48
CA LEU A 311 13.90 13.14 17.44
C LEU A 311 15.39 12.81 17.50
N ASN A 312 16.13 12.95 16.40
CA ASN A 312 17.57 12.75 16.38
C ASN A 312 18.30 13.82 17.19
N TYR A 313 17.79 15.05 17.26
CA TYR A 313 18.32 16.10 18.14
C TYR A 313 17.96 15.89 19.61
N ALA A 314 16.83 15.25 19.90
CA ALA A 314 16.38 14.97 21.27
C ALA A 314 16.98 13.71 21.89
N ARG A 315 17.73 12.92 21.11
CA ARG A 315 18.54 11.78 21.58
C ARG A 315 19.90 12.25 22.09
#